data_50781b3ad0b1898ef64a2f70445cdf73
#
_entry.id   50781b3ad0b1898ef64a2f70445cdf73
#
_cell.length_a   1.000
_cell.length_b   1.000
_cell.length_c   1.000
_cell.angle_alpha   90.00
_cell.angle_beta   90.00
_cell.angle_gamma   90.00
#
_symmetry.space_group_name_H-M   'P 1'
#
loop_
_entity.id
_entity.type
_entity.pdbx_description
1 polymer ?
#
loop_
_entity_poly.entity_id
_entity_poly.type
_entity_poly.pdbx_seq_one_letter_code
_entity_poly.pdbx_strand_id
1 'polypeptide(L)'
;GVSSAASDVYKRQMCFGVMQALDELGIKAGSVFGTSVGALHAAMYAQGSMDAAAALWDNIRLSDVVSEESLAIADDAENIFDHPEKLLEFITRYAHQKGVDVSPLMEILHRLIDEDRVRRSGVRLGVVTTRFPSLAMVEKRLEEMEAGSLHDWLMASASCFPIFPMKQVGGDRYIDGGFCDNTPVEMAVRSGARDIVAIDIGKHRSHTQYDRRPNITYIRTSQPLGGLLTLDSALSARNRILGYNDVMRAFGRMRGVSYAFDAVDAQALYTRAHHVV
;
A
#
# COMPACT_ATOMS: atom_id res chain seq x y z
N GLY A 1 -13.65 -5.23 -6.11
CA GLY A 1 -12.20 -5.29 -6.03
C GLY A 1 -11.65 -4.17 -5.17
N VAL A 2 -10.58 -4.41 -4.46
CA VAL A 2 -9.83 -3.38 -3.71
C VAL A 2 -8.50 -3.19 -4.42
N SER A 3 -8.14 -1.95 -4.69
CA SER A 3 -6.87 -1.55 -5.27
C SER A 3 -6.15 -0.63 -4.30
N SER A 4 -4.89 -0.90 -3.98
CA SER A 4 -4.12 -0.17 -2.98
C SER A 4 -2.78 0.27 -3.52
N ALA A 5 -2.40 1.51 -3.21
CA ALA A 5 -1.08 2.06 -3.43
C ALA A 5 -0.40 2.35 -2.09
N ALA A 6 0.83 1.94 -1.92
CA ALA A 6 1.60 2.36 -0.77
C ALA A 6 3.10 2.24 -1.00
N SER A 7 3.81 3.33 -1.10
CA SER A 7 5.27 3.36 -1.13
C SER A 7 5.92 3.75 0.21
N ASP A 8 5.17 4.13 1.23
CA ASP A 8 5.70 4.66 2.49
C ASP A 8 5.24 3.83 3.68
N VAL A 9 6.08 3.66 4.69
CA VAL A 9 5.79 2.89 5.92
C VAL A 9 4.50 3.36 6.60
N TYR A 10 4.25 4.67 6.64
CA TYR A 10 3.03 5.24 7.24
C TYR A 10 1.76 4.99 6.45
N LYS A 11 1.87 4.86 5.13
CA LYS A 11 0.73 4.53 4.28
C LYS A 11 0.22 3.12 4.55
N ARG A 12 1.09 2.24 5.06
CA ARG A 12 0.72 0.85 5.46
C ARG A 12 -0.35 0.84 6.52
N GLN A 13 -0.19 1.65 7.57
CA GLN A 13 -1.15 1.67 8.69
C GLN A 13 -2.52 2.21 8.28
N MET A 14 -2.56 3.18 7.37
CA MET A 14 -3.82 3.64 6.79
C MET A 14 -4.58 2.49 6.12
N CYS A 15 -3.89 1.62 5.35
CA CYS A 15 -4.53 0.46 4.72
C CYS A 15 -5.18 -0.49 5.74
N PHE A 16 -4.57 -0.70 6.90
CA PHE A 16 -5.20 -1.53 7.96
C PHE A 16 -6.48 -0.88 8.50
N GLY A 17 -6.47 0.44 8.71
CA GLY A 17 -7.69 1.17 9.10
C GLY A 17 -8.78 1.07 8.05
N VAL A 18 -8.41 1.18 6.77
CA VAL A 18 -9.35 0.98 5.65
C VAL A 18 -9.94 -0.43 5.68
N MET A 19 -9.11 -1.46 5.81
CA MET A 19 -9.57 -2.85 5.81
C MET A 19 -10.46 -3.16 7.02
N GLN A 20 -10.12 -2.63 8.20
CA GLN A 20 -10.94 -2.76 9.41
C GLN A 20 -12.33 -2.15 9.19
N ALA A 21 -12.41 -0.94 8.63
CA ALA A 21 -13.69 -0.28 8.37
C ALA A 21 -14.52 -1.01 7.31
N LEU A 22 -13.89 -1.54 6.25
CA LEU A 22 -14.58 -2.34 5.24
C LEU A 22 -15.15 -3.64 5.84
N ASP A 23 -14.41 -4.30 6.71
CA ASP A 23 -14.88 -5.52 7.39
C ASP A 23 -16.07 -5.21 8.31
N GLU A 24 -16.01 -4.13 9.09
CA GLU A 24 -17.13 -3.67 9.93
C GLU A 24 -18.38 -3.32 9.11
N LEU A 25 -18.20 -2.80 7.90
CA LEU A 25 -19.29 -2.54 6.95
C LEU A 25 -19.80 -3.83 6.25
N GLY A 26 -19.19 -4.98 6.52
CA GLY A 26 -19.51 -6.25 5.86
C GLY A 26 -19.06 -6.32 4.40
N ILE A 27 -18.16 -5.43 3.97
CA ILE A 27 -17.66 -5.36 2.60
C ILE A 27 -16.44 -6.28 2.45
N LYS A 28 -16.63 -7.37 1.72
CA LYS A 28 -15.58 -8.35 1.42
C LYS A 28 -15.15 -8.27 -0.04
N ALA A 29 -13.84 -8.19 -0.28
CA ALA A 29 -13.30 -8.16 -1.61
C ALA A 29 -13.08 -9.58 -2.17
N GLY A 30 -13.69 -9.88 -3.31
CA GLY A 30 -13.41 -11.11 -4.08
C GLY A 30 -12.18 -10.98 -4.99
N SER A 31 -11.61 -9.77 -5.10
CA SER A 31 -10.36 -9.51 -5.81
C SER A 31 -9.62 -8.33 -5.18
N VAL A 32 -8.32 -8.43 -5.12
CA VAL A 32 -7.42 -7.41 -4.57
C VAL A 32 -6.24 -7.18 -5.50
N PHE A 33 -5.91 -5.92 -5.70
CA PHE A 33 -4.83 -5.50 -6.58
C PHE A 33 -3.95 -4.50 -5.85
N GLY A 34 -2.65 -4.64 -5.96
CA GLY A 34 -1.75 -3.79 -5.20
C GLY A 34 -0.44 -3.49 -5.91
N THR A 35 0.17 -2.39 -5.49
CA THR A 35 1.49 -1.95 -5.92
C THR A 35 2.34 -1.74 -4.69
N SER A 36 3.62 -2.14 -4.75
CA SER A 36 4.57 -1.95 -3.65
C SER A 36 4.06 -2.59 -2.35
N VAL A 37 4.05 -1.87 -1.25
CA VAL A 37 3.47 -2.35 0.01
C VAL A 37 1.99 -2.70 -0.13
N GLY A 38 1.27 -2.05 -1.05
CA GLY A 38 -0.11 -2.42 -1.37
C GLY A 38 -0.24 -3.84 -1.91
N ALA A 39 0.76 -4.36 -2.63
CA ALA A 39 0.80 -5.75 -3.07
C ALA A 39 0.97 -6.72 -1.89
N LEU A 40 1.79 -6.34 -0.89
CA LEU A 40 1.94 -7.11 0.33
C LEU A 40 0.62 -7.19 1.13
N HIS A 41 -0.06 -6.06 1.30
CA HIS A 41 -1.38 -6.02 1.94
C HIS A 41 -2.42 -6.83 1.18
N ALA A 42 -2.41 -6.78 -0.16
CA ALA A 42 -3.31 -7.57 -0.99
C ALA A 42 -3.10 -9.08 -0.78
N ALA A 43 -1.85 -9.54 -0.71
CA ALA A 43 -1.54 -10.94 -0.41
C ALA A 43 -1.98 -11.35 1.00
N MET A 44 -1.73 -10.52 2.03
CA MET A 44 -2.15 -10.76 3.41
C MET A 44 -3.66 -10.76 3.54
N TYR A 45 -4.36 -9.88 2.83
CA TYR A 45 -5.82 -9.89 2.76
C TYR A 45 -6.32 -11.19 2.12
N ALA A 46 -5.76 -11.57 0.98
CA ALA A 46 -6.17 -12.77 0.27
C ALA A 46 -6.03 -14.02 1.14
N GLN A 47 -4.96 -14.15 1.92
CA GLN A 47 -4.82 -15.30 2.83
C GLN A 47 -5.60 -15.18 4.15
N GLY A 48 -6.25 -14.04 4.44
CA GLY A 48 -7.03 -13.82 5.66
C GLY A 48 -6.18 -13.62 6.91
N SER A 49 -5.05 -12.90 6.83
CA SER A 49 -4.11 -12.66 7.93
C SER A 49 -3.88 -11.18 8.23
N MET A 50 -4.88 -10.33 7.99
CA MET A 50 -4.75 -8.89 8.19
C MET A 50 -4.43 -8.50 9.64
N ASP A 51 -4.98 -9.21 10.64
CA ASP A 51 -4.69 -8.94 12.05
C ASP A 51 -3.24 -9.24 12.40
N ALA A 52 -2.71 -10.38 11.94
CA ALA A 52 -1.31 -10.74 12.13
C ALA A 52 -0.38 -9.75 11.42
N ALA A 53 -0.76 -9.30 10.23
CA ALA A 53 -0.06 -8.26 9.49
C ALA A 53 -0.05 -6.93 10.27
N ALA A 54 -1.20 -6.50 10.80
CA ALA A 54 -1.30 -5.29 11.59
C ALA A 54 -0.38 -5.34 12.82
N ALA A 55 -0.41 -6.44 13.58
CA ALA A 55 0.43 -6.64 14.76
C ALA A 55 1.94 -6.59 14.43
N LEU A 56 2.35 -7.14 13.28
CA LEU A 56 3.73 -7.02 12.83
C LEU A 56 4.10 -5.57 12.51
N TRP A 57 3.29 -4.93 11.67
CA TRP A 57 3.59 -3.58 11.21
C TRP A 57 3.54 -2.52 12.32
N ASP A 58 2.82 -2.78 13.42
CA ASP A 58 2.83 -1.92 14.61
C ASP A 58 4.18 -1.95 15.35
N ASN A 59 4.95 -3.03 15.18
CA ASN A 59 6.19 -3.28 15.91
C ASN A 59 7.43 -3.32 15.01
N ILE A 60 7.29 -3.23 13.69
CA ILE A 60 8.41 -3.34 12.74
C ILE A 60 9.38 -2.17 12.91
N ARG A 61 10.67 -2.46 12.85
CA ARG A 61 11.77 -1.50 12.87
C ARG A 61 12.48 -1.49 11.54
N LEU A 62 13.29 -0.47 11.28
CA LEU A 62 14.09 -0.42 10.05
C LEU A 62 15.08 -1.59 9.98
N SER A 63 15.64 -2.02 11.11
CA SER A 63 16.48 -3.22 11.21
C SER A 63 15.77 -4.54 10.86
N ASP A 64 14.44 -4.56 10.87
CA ASP A 64 13.65 -5.72 10.43
C ASP A 64 13.41 -5.71 8.91
N VAL A 65 13.68 -4.58 8.25
CA VAL A 65 13.47 -4.39 6.80
C VAL A 65 14.79 -4.51 6.04
N VAL A 66 15.86 -3.96 6.60
CA VAL A 66 17.19 -3.91 5.99
C VAL A 66 18.24 -4.49 6.95
N SER A 67 19.34 -5.00 6.41
CA SER A 67 20.44 -5.50 7.25
C SER A 67 21.07 -4.35 8.05
N GLU A 68 21.71 -4.66 9.20
CA GLU A 68 22.37 -3.68 10.06
C GLU A 68 23.42 -2.87 9.28
N GLU A 69 24.15 -3.52 8.38
CA GLU A 69 25.17 -2.88 7.52
C GLU A 69 24.55 -1.87 6.54
N SER A 70 23.29 -2.02 6.22
CA SER A 70 22.53 -1.18 5.29
C SER A 70 21.75 -0.05 5.96
N LEU A 71 21.68 0.01 7.28
CA LEU A 71 20.89 1.02 8.01
C LEU A 71 21.32 2.45 7.67
N ALA A 72 22.63 2.73 7.62
CA ALA A 72 23.14 4.06 7.29
C ALA A 72 22.76 4.49 5.85
N ILE A 73 22.71 3.53 4.91
CA ILE A 73 22.29 3.79 3.53
C ILE A 73 20.79 4.11 3.49
N ALA A 74 19.99 3.40 4.27
CA ALA A 74 18.56 3.61 4.34
C ALA A 74 18.21 4.98 4.97
N ASP A 75 18.94 5.42 5.99
CA ASP A 75 18.78 6.75 6.60
C ASP A 75 19.12 7.87 5.60
N ASP A 76 20.22 7.74 4.83
CA ASP A 76 20.59 8.70 3.78
C ASP A 76 19.50 8.79 2.68
N ALA A 77 18.74 7.72 2.50
CA ALA A 77 17.73 7.60 1.45
C ALA A 77 16.37 8.21 1.82
N GLU A 78 16.12 8.56 3.08
CA GLU A 78 14.78 8.90 3.59
C GLU A 78 14.04 9.96 2.77
N ASN A 79 14.74 10.95 2.25
CA ASN A 79 14.12 12.05 1.51
C ASN A 79 14.60 12.16 0.05
N ILE A 80 15.21 11.09 -0.48
CA ILE A 80 15.89 11.17 -1.78
C ILE A 80 14.94 11.48 -2.95
N PHE A 81 13.68 11.03 -2.88
CA PHE A 81 12.68 11.30 -3.93
C PHE A 81 12.11 12.71 -3.86
N ASP A 82 12.23 13.38 -2.72
CA ASP A 82 11.85 14.79 -2.56
C ASP A 82 13.00 15.73 -2.96
N HIS A 83 14.22 15.18 -3.21
CA HIS A 83 15.44 15.90 -3.57
C HIS A 83 16.09 15.28 -4.82
N PRO A 84 15.53 15.53 -6.04
CA PRO A 84 16.05 14.94 -7.28
C PRO A 84 17.53 15.21 -7.53
N GLU A 85 18.05 16.35 -7.03
CA GLU A 85 19.45 16.73 -7.13
C GLU A 85 20.38 15.79 -6.36
N LYS A 86 19.89 15.17 -5.30
CA LYS A 86 20.64 14.19 -4.49
C LYS A 86 20.56 12.77 -5.03
N LEU A 87 19.56 12.48 -5.89
CA LEU A 87 19.34 11.15 -6.43
C LEU A 87 20.55 10.63 -7.22
N LEU A 88 21.15 11.47 -8.06
CA LEU A 88 22.32 11.08 -8.85
C LEU A 88 23.55 10.82 -7.97
N GLU A 89 23.76 11.65 -6.94
CA GLU A 89 24.83 11.44 -5.96
C GLU A 89 24.63 10.14 -5.20
N PHE A 90 23.41 9.87 -4.75
CA PHE A 90 23.05 8.63 -4.08
C PHE A 90 23.30 7.41 -4.98
N ILE A 91 22.81 7.44 -6.23
CA ILE A 91 23.05 6.35 -7.20
C ILE A 91 24.55 6.14 -7.39
N THR A 92 25.34 7.19 -7.56
CA THR A 92 26.77 7.09 -7.78
C THR A 92 27.50 6.49 -6.56
N ARG A 93 27.11 6.92 -5.35
CA ARG A 93 27.70 6.45 -4.11
C ARG A 93 27.42 4.97 -3.85
N TYR A 94 26.17 4.55 -4.08
CA TYR A 94 25.71 3.20 -3.71
C TYR A 94 25.61 2.22 -4.88
N ALA A 95 25.82 2.65 -6.13
CA ALA A 95 25.83 1.75 -7.30
C ALA A 95 26.83 0.60 -7.17
N HIS A 96 27.97 0.86 -6.51
CA HIS A 96 29.00 -0.16 -6.26
C HIS A 96 28.66 -1.11 -5.11
N GLN A 97 27.73 -0.76 -4.24
CA GLN A 97 27.36 -1.52 -3.03
C GLN A 97 26.14 -2.44 -3.28
N LYS A 98 25.64 -2.55 -4.51
CA LYS A 98 24.46 -3.35 -4.90
C LYS A 98 23.15 -2.94 -4.23
N GLY A 99 23.07 -1.72 -3.65
CA GLY A 99 21.91 -1.24 -2.91
C GLY A 99 21.86 -1.73 -1.47
N VAL A 100 20.75 -1.45 -0.81
CA VAL A 100 20.44 -1.88 0.56
C VAL A 100 20.13 -3.38 0.57
N ASP A 101 20.70 -4.14 1.51
CA ASP A 101 20.34 -5.55 1.69
C ASP A 101 18.97 -5.64 2.38
N VAL A 102 17.99 -6.17 1.64
CA VAL A 102 16.60 -6.37 2.07
C VAL A 102 16.29 -7.82 2.45
N SER A 103 17.31 -8.63 2.71
CA SER A 103 17.13 -10.03 3.14
C SER A 103 16.24 -10.16 4.36
N PRO A 104 16.31 -9.29 5.41
CA PRO A 104 15.42 -9.36 6.54
C PRO A 104 13.94 -9.19 6.15
N LEU A 105 13.64 -8.27 5.23
CA LEU A 105 12.28 -8.11 4.71
C LEU A 105 11.79 -9.37 3.97
N MET A 106 12.67 -10.00 3.18
CA MET A 106 12.32 -11.24 2.49
C MET A 106 12.00 -12.37 3.47
N GLU A 107 12.77 -12.51 4.55
CA GLU A 107 12.50 -13.51 5.59
C GLU A 107 11.16 -13.28 6.28
N ILE A 108 10.83 -12.01 6.58
CA ILE A 108 9.53 -11.63 7.12
C ILE A 108 8.41 -12.03 6.16
N LEU A 109 8.55 -11.72 4.87
CA LEU A 109 7.52 -12.04 3.88
C LEU A 109 7.32 -13.55 3.74
N HIS A 110 8.39 -14.33 3.69
CA HIS A 110 8.29 -15.79 3.65
C HIS A 110 7.63 -16.39 4.90
N ARG A 111 7.83 -15.78 6.06
CA ARG A 111 7.20 -16.21 7.30
C ARG A 111 5.72 -15.84 7.39
N LEU A 112 5.33 -14.69 6.83
CA LEU A 112 3.98 -14.14 6.96
C LEU A 112 3.02 -14.56 5.86
N ILE A 113 3.53 -14.71 4.63
CA ILE A 113 2.71 -14.98 3.46
C ILE A 113 2.90 -16.44 3.05
N ASP A 114 1.85 -17.21 3.20
CA ASP A 114 1.75 -18.59 2.74
C ASP A 114 1.12 -18.58 1.34
N GLU A 115 1.94 -18.81 0.30
CA GLU A 115 1.48 -18.80 -1.09
C GLU A 115 0.36 -19.81 -1.34
N ASP A 116 0.45 -21.00 -0.76
CA ASP A 116 -0.58 -22.04 -0.93
C ASP A 116 -1.92 -21.60 -0.34
N ARG A 117 -1.87 -20.90 0.79
CA ARG A 117 -3.07 -20.34 1.42
C ARG A 117 -3.66 -19.23 0.60
N VAL A 118 -2.82 -18.34 0.03
CA VAL A 118 -3.27 -17.30 -0.90
C VAL A 118 -3.94 -17.93 -2.12
N ARG A 119 -3.33 -18.93 -2.74
CA ARG A 119 -3.88 -19.61 -3.92
C ARG A 119 -5.21 -20.34 -3.65
N ARG A 120 -5.38 -20.89 -2.44
CA ARG A 120 -6.62 -21.57 -2.04
C ARG A 120 -7.72 -20.65 -1.53
N SER A 121 -7.44 -19.37 -1.32
CA SER A 121 -8.39 -18.42 -0.70
C SER A 121 -9.63 -18.13 -1.55
N GLY A 122 -9.57 -18.33 -2.86
CA GLY A 122 -10.59 -17.91 -3.80
C GLY A 122 -10.61 -16.40 -4.09
N VAL A 123 -9.77 -15.60 -3.41
CA VAL A 123 -9.60 -14.18 -3.70
C VAL A 123 -8.62 -14.00 -4.86
N ARG A 124 -9.01 -13.29 -5.90
CA ARG A 124 -8.13 -12.99 -7.02
C ARG A 124 -7.11 -11.93 -6.61
N LEU A 125 -5.84 -12.22 -6.78
CA LEU A 125 -4.74 -11.33 -6.45
C LEU A 125 -4.04 -10.85 -7.72
N GLY A 126 -3.72 -9.55 -7.79
CA GLY A 126 -2.87 -8.99 -8.83
C GLY A 126 -1.86 -8.00 -8.28
N VAL A 127 -0.70 -7.97 -8.90
CA VAL A 127 0.47 -7.19 -8.49
C VAL A 127 0.97 -6.37 -9.67
N VAL A 128 1.32 -5.11 -9.43
CA VAL A 128 1.94 -4.23 -10.43
C VAL A 128 3.41 -4.03 -10.10
N THR A 129 4.26 -4.17 -11.11
CA THR A 129 5.69 -3.86 -11.04
C THR A 129 6.15 -3.16 -12.32
N THR A 130 7.36 -2.62 -12.34
CA THR A 130 7.94 -1.92 -13.47
C THR A 130 9.16 -2.67 -13.97
N ARG A 131 9.18 -3.07 -15.26
CA ARG A 131 10.33 -3.74 -15.86
C ARG A 131 11.47 -2.75 -16.13
N PHE A 132 12.68 -3.10 -15.74
CA PHE A 132 13.88 -2.30 -16.01
C PHE A 132 14.72 -2.95 -17.12
N PRO A 133 15.32 -2.18 -18.06
CA PRO A 133 15.36 -0.73 -18.14
C PRO A 133 14.23 -0.07 -18.95
N SER A 134 13.31 -0.83 -19.50
CA SER A 134 12.29 -0.32 -20.43
C SER A 134 11.24 0.59 -19.76
N LEU A 135 11.15 0.57 -18.43
CA LEU A 135 10.13 1.23 -17.61
C LEU A 135 8.70 0.86 -18.01
N ALA A 136 8.53 -0.31 -18.61
CA ALA A 136 7.21 -0.83 -18.95
C ALA A 136 6.49 -1.35 -17.71
N MET A 137 5.23 -0.94 -17.56
CA MET A 137 4.35 -1.49 -16.55
C MET A 137 4.11 -2.98 -16.79
N VAL A 138 4.23 -3.77 -15.75
CA VAL A 138 3.94 -5.20 -15.76
C VAL A 138 2.93 -5.51 -14.67
N GLU A 139 1.78 -5.99 -15.10
CA GLU A 139 0.74 -6.51 -14.23
C GLU A 139 0.84 -8.04 -14.19
N LYS A 140 0.83 -8.61 -13.00
CA LYS A 140 0.84 -10.05 -12.79
C LYS A 140 -0.32 -10.46 -11.90
N ARG A 141 -1.19 -11.32 -12.42
CA ARG A 141 -2.21 -11.99 -11.63
C ARG A 141 -1.65 -13.29 -11.04
N LEU A 142 -2.20 -13.69 -9.91
CA LEU A 142 -1.72 -14.88 -9.19
C LEU A 142 -1.74 -16.14 -10.06
N GLU A 143 -2.76 -16.29 -10.92
CA GLU A 143 -2.88 -17.39 -11.85
C GLU A 143 -1.82 -17.40 -12.97
N GLU A 144 -1.17 -16.27 -13.22
CA GLU A 144 -0.08 -16.10 -14.19
C GLU A 144 1.31 -16.28 -13.55
N MET A 145 1.36 -16.41 -12.23
CA MET A 145 2.60 -16.64 -11.48
C MET A 145 2.87 -18.14 -11.37
N GLU A 146 4.10 -18.54 -11.64
CA GLU A 146 4.53 -19.90 -11.36
C GLU A 146 4.38 -20.25 -9.87
N ALA A 147 4.08 -21.51 -9.55
CA ALA A 147 3.99 -21.92 -8.16
C ALA A 147 5.34 -21.72 -7.46
N GLY A 148 5.31 -21.13 -6.27
CA GLY A 148 6.50 -20.77 -5.50
C GLY A 148 7.08 -19.40 -5.83
N SER A 149 6.53 -18.65 -6.79
CA SER A 149 7.08 -17.34 -7.21
C SER A 149 6.33 -16.11 -6.65
N LEU A 150 5.30 -16.30 -5.84
CA LEU A 150 4.53 -15.17 -5.29
C LEU A 150 5.41 -14.17 -4.55
N HIS A 151 6.30 -14.63 -3.67
CA HIS A 151 7.19 -13.77 -2.90
C HIS A 151 8.12 -12.94 -3.79
N ASP A 152 8.60 -13.54 -4.90
CA ASP A 152 9.44 -12.82 -5.86
C ASP A 152 8.68 -11.70 -6.55
N TRP A 153 7.42 -11.91 -6.94
CA TRP A 153 6.59 -10.87 -7.55
C TRP A 153 6.19 -9.78 -6.56
N LEU A 154 5.92 -10.14 -5.30
CA LEU A 154 5.68 -9.17 -4.24
C LEU A 154 6.90 -8.28 -4.01
N MET A 155 8.10 -8.88 -3.94
CA MET A 155 9.34 -8.10 -3.82
C MET A 155 9.64 -7.30 -5.07
N ALA A 156 9.40 -7.82 -6.28
CA ALA A 156 9.55 -7.06 -7.51
C ALA A 156 8.69 -5.79 -7.50
N SER A 157 7.45 -5.91 -6.99
CA SER A 157 6.55 -4.77 -6.82
C SER A 157 7.02 -3.76 -5.76
N ALA A 158 7.75 -4.20 -4.74
CA ALA A 158 8.22 -3.38 -3.62
C ALA A 158 9.71 -2.98 -3.72
N SER A 159 10.38 -3.26 -4.84
CA SER A 159 11.78 -2.92 -5.08
C SER A 159 11.96 -1.44 -5.42
N CYS A 160 11.88 -0.58 -4.41
CA CYS A 160 11.96 0.88 -4.51
C CYS A 160 13.39 1.34 -4.86
N PHE A 161 13.79 1.10 -6.11
CA PHE A 161 15.09 1.50 -6.63
C PHE A 161 15.23 3.03 -6.66
N PRO A 162 16.40 3.59 -6.33
CA PRO A 162 17.69 2.94 -6.06
C PRO A 162 17.93 2.53 -4.59
N ILE A 163 16.99 2.80 -3.69
CA ILE A 163 17.13 2.46 -2.28
C ILE A 163 17.19 0.94 -2.12
N PHE A 164 16.16 0.25 -2.59
CA PHE A 164 16.15 -1.20 -2.62
C PHE A 164 16.71 -1.74 -3.94
N PRO A 165 17.39 -2.87 -3.92
CA PRO A 165 17.91 -3.48 -5.14
C PRO A 165 16.80 -3.87 -6.10
N MET A 166 17.10 -3.89 -7.40
CA MET A 166 16.20 -4.44 -8.40
C MET A 166 15.99 -5.93 -8.15
N LYS A 167 14.74 -6.39 -8.21
CA LYS A 167 14.43 -7.81 -8.11
C LYS A 167 14.53 -8.48 -9.48
N GLN A 168 15.23 -9.60 -9.53
CA GLN A 168 15.26 -10.45 -10.74
C GLN A 168 14.18 -11.52 -10.62
N VAL A 169 13.35 -11.64 -11.66
CA VAL A 169 12.35 -12.71 -11.79
C VAL A 169 12.37 -13.21 -13.24
N GLY A 170 12.60 -14.52 -13.43
CA GLY A 170 12.57 -15.15 -14.75
C GLY A 170 13.55 -14.59 -15.79
N GLY A 171 14.65 -13.97 -15.41
CA GLY A 171 15.63 -13.38 -16.33
C GLY A 171 15.47 -11.88 -16.59
N ASP A 172 14.33 -11.31 -16.30
CA ASP A 172 14.09 -9.85 -16.32
C ASP A 172 14.37 -9.22 -14.95
N ARG A 173 14.68 -7.91 -14.96
CA ARG A 173 14.84 -7.10 -13.75
C ARG A 173 13.64 -6.19 -13.57
N TYR A 174 13.23 -6.04 -12.32
CA TYR A 174 12.06 -5.25 -11.94
C TYR A 174 12.39 -4.27 -10.83
N ILE A 175 11.70 -3.15 -10.86
CA ILE A 175 11.68 -2.12 -9.82
C ILE A 175 10.23 -1.88 -9.37
N ASP A 176 10.06 -1.08 -8.33
CA ASP A 176 8.75 -0.79 -7.74
C ASP A 176 7.69 -0.41 -8.79
N GLY A 177 6.51 -0.98 -8.64
CA GLY A 177 5.38 -0.70 -9.53
C GLY A 177 4.90 0.75 -9.47
N GLY A 178 5.21 1.45 -8.40
CA GLY A 178 4.86 2.86 -8.20
C GLY A 178 5.48 3.82 -9.21
N PHE A 179 6.52 3.40 -9.94
CA PHE A 179 7.03 4.16 -11.08
C PHE A 179 6.04 4.25 -12.25
N CYS A 180 5.11 3.29 -12.35
CA CYS A 180 4.10 3.25 -13.42
C CYS A 180 2.70 3.48 -12.90
N ASP A 181 2.26 2.74 -11.88
CA ASP A 181 0.91 2.83 -11.33
C ASP A 181 0.88 2.50 -9.83
N ASN A 182 0.61 3.51 -9.04
CA ASN A 182 0.49 3.38 -7.58
C ASN A 182 -0.87 2.85 -7.12
N THR A 183 -1.92 2.97 -7.96
CA THR A 183 -3.28 2.59 -7.56
C THR A 183 -3.93 1.84 -8.72
N PRO A 184 -3.72 0.51 -8.87
CA PRO A 184 -4.05 -0.24 -10.07
C PRO A 184 -5.57 -0.44 -10.27
N VAL A 185 -6.29 0.68 -10.37
CA VAL A 185 -7.76 0.72 -10.62
C VAL A 185 -8.07 0.12 -11.98
N GLU A 186 -7.25 0.39 -12.98
CA GLU A 186 -7.49 -0.12 -14.32
C GLU A 186 -7.37 -1.65 -14.38
N MET A 187 -6.43 -2.23 -13.63
CA MET A 187 -6.31 -3.68 -13.47
C MET A 187 -7.59 -4.26 -12.84
N ALA A 188 -8.15 -3.59 -11.82
CA ALA A 188 -9.42 -3.99 -11.21
C ALA A 188 -10.59 -3.93 -12.21
N VAL A 189 -10.69 -2.85 -12.99
CA VAL A 189 -11.71 -2.69 -14.04
C VAL A 189 -11.59 -3.79 -15.09
N ARG A 190 -10.39 -4.05 -15.61
CA ARG A 190 -10.16 -5.10 -16.62
C ARG A 190 -10.40 -6.52 -16.07
N SER A 191 -10.28 -6.72 -14.77
CA SER A 191 -10.58 -8.00 -14.13
C SER A 191 -12.09 -8.27 -14.02
N GLY A 192 -12.95 -7.32 -14.43
CA GLY A 192 -14.40 -7.42 -14.36
C GLY A 192 -14.97 -7.15 -12.96
N ALA A 193 -14.24 -6.43 -12.09
CA ALA A 193 -14.78 -5.99 -10.81
C ALA A 193 -15.97 -5.04 -11.01
N ARG A 194 -17.11 -5.36 -10.37
CA ARG A 194 -18.32 -4.53 -10.47
C ARG A 194 -18.26 -3.30 -9.59
N ASP A 195 -17.86 -3.48 -8.35
CA ASP A 195 -17.69 -2.42 -7.38
C ASP A 195 -16.23 -2.39 -6.95
N ILE A 196 -15.63 -1.21 -6.94
CA ILE A 196 -14.21 -1.02 -6.68
C ILE A 196 -14.06 -0.01 -5.53
N VAL A 197 -13.28 -0.40 -4.52
CA VAL A 197 -12.75 0.53 -3.52
C VAL A 197 -11.28 0.77 -3.84
N ALA A 198 -10.95 1.99 -4.23
CA ALA A 198 -9.59 2.39 -4.58
C ALA A 198 -8.98 3.18 -3.42
N ILE A 199 -7.91 2.64 -2.83
CA ILE A 199 -7.15 3.29 -1.75
C ILE A 199 -6.02 4.08 -2.41
N ASP A 200 -6.24 5.39 -2.62
CA ASP A 200 -5.30 6.29 -3.30
C ASP A 200 -4.63 7.21 -2.27
N ILE A 201 -3.46 6.80 -1.83
CA ILE A 201 -2.67 7.47 -0.78
C ILE A 201 -1.43 8.18 -1.35
N GLY A 202 -1.39 8.38 -2.67
CA GLY A 202 -0.36 9.15 -3.35
C GLY A 202 -0.42 10.66 -3.07
N LYS A 203 0.70 11.37 -3.27
CA LYS A 203 0.75 12.85 -3.21
C LYS A 203 -0.09 13.49 -4.31
N HIS A 204 -0.24 12.83 -5.45
CA HIS A 204 -1.01 13.28 -6.60
C HIS A 204 -2.15 12.30 -6.88
N ARG A 205 -3.30 12.84 -7.30
CA ARG A 205 -4.45 12.00 -7.69
C ARG A 205 -4.09 11.17 -8.91
N SER A 206 -4.22 9.86 -8.77
CA SER A 206 -4.10 8.92 -9.88
C SER A 206 -5.47 8.60 -10.46
N HIS A 207 -5.49 8.22 -11.74
CA HIS A 207 -6.69 7.71 -12.43
C HIS A 207 -7.94 8.59 -12.33
N THR A 208 -7.79 9.92 -12.44
CA THR A 208 -8.90 10.89 -12.35
C THR A 208 -10.00 10.66 -13.40
N GLN A 209 -9.71 9.95 -14.49
CA GLN A 209 -10.69 9.51 -15.49
C GLN A 209 -11.79 8.62 -14.93
N TYR A 210 -11.57 8.01 -13.78
CA TYR A 210 -12.53 7.16 -13.09
C TYR A 210 -13.28 7.83 -11.94
N ASP A 211 -12.94 9.07 -11.57
CA ASP A 211 -13.51 9.79 -10.42
C ASP A 211 -15.05 9.93 -10.46
N ARG A 212 -15.64 9.88 -11.67
CA ARG A 212 -17.09 10.01 -11.87
C ARG A 212 -17.82 8.69 -12.07
N ARG A 213 -17.12 7.55 -11.98
CA ARG A 213 -17.77 6.25 -12.10
C ARG A 213 -18.48 5.88 -10.79
N PRO A 214 -19.80 5.64 -10.80
CA PRO A 214 -20.57 5.42 -9.57
C PRO A 214 -20.21 4.13 -8.83
N ASN A 215 -19.56 3.20 -9.53
CA ASN A 215 -19.12 1.91 -8.99
C ASN A 215 -17.65 1.93 -8.50
N ILE A 216 -17.00 3.10 -8.46
CA ILE A 216 -15.64 3.24 -7.94
C ILE A 216 -15.65 4.24 -6.78
N THR A 217 -15.38 3.75 -5.58
CA THR A 217 -15.25 4.55 -4.38
C THR A 217 -13.78 4.78 -4.08
N TYR A 218 -13.33 6.04 -4.15
CA TYR A 218 -11.96 6.40 -3.78
C TYR A 218 -11.86 6.74 -2.30
N ILE A 219 -10.93 6.07 -1.62
CA ILE A 219 -10.49 6.43 -0.27
C ILE A 219 -9.19 7.21 -0.40
N ARG A 220 -9.27 8.52 -0.19
CA ARG A 220 -8.14 9.45 -0.26
C ARG A 220 -8.00 10.17 1.06
N THR A 221 -6.78 10.21 1.60
CA THR A 221 -6.54 10.99 2.80
C THR A 221 -6.37 12.47 2.49
N SER A 222 -6.97 13.31 3.34
CA SER A 222 -6.77 14.77 3.32
C SER A 222 -5.57 15.21 4.16
N GLN A 223 -4.94 14.29 4.89
CA GLN A 223 -3.87 14.56 5.85
C GLN A 223 -2.54 13.98 5.36
N PRO A 224 -1.41 14.67 5.59
CA PRO A 224 -0.09 14.10 5.35
C PRO A 224 0.13 12.84 6.19
N LEU A 225 0.64 11.78 5.59
CA LEU A 225 0.86 10.49 6.24
C LEU A 225 2.27 10.30 6.79
N GLY A 226 3.23 11.19 6.51
CA GLY A 226 4.62 11.08 6.93
C GLY A 226 5.59 10.69 5.80
N GLY A 227 6.88 10.51 6.12
CA GLY A 227 7.95 10.19 5.17
C GLY A 227 8.11 8.71 4.85
N LEU A 228 9.02 8.40 3.92
CA LEU A 228 9.18 7.06 3.32
C LEU A 228 9.60 5.97 4.31
N LEU A 229 10.55 6.27 5.19
CA LEU A 229 11.19 5.30 6.10
C LEU A 229 11.00 5.62 7.58
N THR A 230 10.28 6.69 7.93
CA THR A 230 10.03 7.06 9.32
C THR A 230 9.16 6.00 10.02
N LEU A 231 9.61 5.50 11.17
CA LEU A 231 8.93 4.47 11.96
C LEU A 231 8.56 5.05 13.33
N ASP A 232 7.43 5.78 13.37
CA ASP A 232 6.86 6.38 14.58
C ASP A 232 5.54 5.71 14.93
N SER A 233 5.45 5.12 16.11
CA SER A 233 4.26 4.38 16.56
C SER A 233 3.03 5.27 16.75
N ALA A 234 3.21 6.53 17.19
CA ALA A 234 2.11 7.47 17.36
C ALA A 234 1.51 7.87 16.01
N LEU A 235 2.38 8.10 15.01
CA LEU A 235 1.97 8.41 13.65
C LEU A 235 1.32 7.19 12.97
N SER A 236 1.81 6.00 13.25
CA SER A 236 1.21 4.72 12.81
C SER A 236 -0.23 4.57 13.31
N ALA A 237 -0.45 4.75 14.63
CA ALA A 237 -1.78 4.68 15.23
C ALA A 237 -2.73 5.76 14.67
N ARG A 238 -2.24 7.00 14.48
CA ARG A 238 -2.98 8.08 13.85
C ARG A 238 -3.43 7.71 12.43
N ASN A 239 -2.53 7.19 11.62
CA ASN A 239 -2.82 6.86 10.22
C ASN A 239 -3.81 5.71 10.08
N ARG A 240 -3.81 4.75 11.01
CA ARG A 240 -4.84 3.71 11.09
C ARG A 240 -6.22 4.33 11.34
N ILE A 241 -6.35 5.25 12.31
CA ILE A 241 -7.59 5.97 12.60
C ILE A 241 -8.03 6.79 11.39
N LEU A 242 -7.11 7.46 10.69
CA LEU A 242 -7.43 8.22 9.48
C LEU A 242 -8.03 7.31 8.40
N GLY A 243 -7.40 6.17 8.11
CA GLY A 243 -7.91 5.21 7.12
C GLY A 243 -9.30 4.69 7.45
N TYR A 244 -9.54 4.34 8.72
CA TYR A 244 -10.85 3.93 9.19
C TYR A 244 -11.89 5.04 8.97
N ASN A 245 -11.61 6.25 9.44
CA ASN A 245 -12.51 7.39 9.32
C ASN A 245 -12.78 7.78 7.87
N ASP A 246 -11.78 7.67 6.98
CA ASP A 246 -11.94 8.00 5.55
C ASP A 246 -12.92 7.04 4.87
N VAL A 247 -12.87 5.74 5.20
CA VAL A 247 -13.87 4.76 4.74
C VAL A 247 -15.24 5.09 5.29
N MET A 248 -15.36 5.28 6.60
CA MET A 248 -16.65 5.56 7.23
C MET A 248 -17.30 6.84 6.66
N ARG A 249 -16.50 7.84 6.29
CA ARG A 249 -16.98 9.03 5.57
C ARG A 249 -17.41 8.71 4.14
N ALA A 250 -16.59 7.97 3.39
CA ALA A 250 -16.89 7.61 2.01
C ALA A 250 -18.19 6.81 1.89
N PHE A 251 -18.49 5.98 2.90
CA PHE A 251 -19.73 5.18 2.96
C PHE A 251 -20.85 5.85 3.78
N GLY A 252 -20.72 7.15 4.12
CA GLY A 252 -21.77 7.96 4.74
C GLY A 252 -22.08 7.62 6.21
N ARG A 253 -21.17 6.88 6.89
CA ARG A 253 -21.32 6.52 8.31
C ARG A 253 -20.79 7.61 9.25
N MET A 254 -19.83 8.40 8.77
CA MET A 254 -19.28 9.54 9.50
C MET A 254 -19.31 10.80 8.64
N ARG A 255 -19.25 11.97 9.29
CA ARG A 255 -19.15 13.29 8.68
C ARG A 255 -18.00 14.08 9.28
N GLY A 256 -17.59 15.16 8.61
CA GLY A 256 -16.53 16.06 9.06
C GLY A 256 -15.24 15.89 8.25
N VAL A 257 -14.40 16.93 8.26
CA VAL A 257 -13.11 16.97 7.53
C VAL A 257 -11.95 16.90 8.52
N SER A 258 -11.90 17.79 9.49
CA SER A 258 -10.85 17.85 10.52
C SER A 258 -11.13 16.92 11.71
N TYR A 259 -12.42 16.69 11.99
CA TYR A 259 -12.92 15.76 12.99
C TYR A 259 -13.95 14.84 12.34
N ALA A 260 -14.02 13.59 12.77
CA ALA A 260 -15.01 12.63 12.30
C ALA A 260 -16.11 12.46 13.38
N PHE A 261 -17.37 12.52 12.94
CA PHE A 261 -18.55 12.38 13.80
C PHE A 261 -19.47 11.31 13.22
N ASP A 262 -20.14 10.54 14.07
CA ASP A 262 -21.18 9.62 13.64
C ASP A 262 -22.29 10.34 12.90
N ALA A 263 -22.70 9.80 11.75
CA ALA A 263 -23.73 10.41 10.92
C ALA A 263 -25.15 10.29 11.53
N VAL A 264 -25.33 9.38 12.48
CA VAL A 264 -26.64 9.06 13.06
C VAL A 264 -27.22 10.24 13.85
N ASP A 265 -26.38 11.13 14.41
CA ASP A 265 -26.80 12.25 15.24
C ASP A 265 -26.56 13.64 14.61
N ALA A 266 -26.26 13.73 13.32
CA ALA A 266 -25.94 15.03 12.68
C ALA A 266 -27.11 16.03 12.78
N GLN A 267 -28.36 15.54 12.76
CA GLN A 267 -29.55 16.39 12.91
C GLN A 267 -29.72 16.87 14.37
N ALA A 268 -29.46 15.98 15.32
CA ALA A 268 -29.53 16.32 16.75
C ALA A 268 -28.39 17.28 17.17
N LEU A 269 -27.19 17.09 16.63
CA LEU A 269 -26.04 18.00 16.81
C LEU A 269 -26.30 19.37 16.21
N TYR A 270 -26.88 19.45 15.01
CA TYR A 270 -27.25 20.71 14.39
C TYR A 270 -28.32 21.46 15.18
N THR A 271 -29.34 20.76 15.69
CA THR A 271 -30.38 21.32 16.55
C THR A 271 -29.85 21.83 17.90
N ARG A 272 -28.89 21.06 18.50
CA ARG A 272 -28.24 21.51 19.76
C ARG A 272 -27.32 22.72 19.55
N ALA A 273 -26.57 22.79 18.44
CA ALA A 273 -25.69 23.90 18.13
C ALA A 273 -26.49 25.22 17.91
N HIS A 274 -27.71 25.15 17.37
CA HIS A 274 -28.59 26.31 17.20
C HIS A 274 -29.34 26.74 18.45
N HIS A 275 -29.30 25.98 19.55
CA HIS A 275 -29.90 26.35 20.82
C HIS A 275 -28.91 26.95 21.83
N VAL A 276 -27.68 27.17 21.46
CA VAL A 276 -26.61 27.75 22.30
C VAL A 276 -26.21 29.17 21.83
N VAL A 277 -27.09 29.86 21.10
CA VAL A 277 -26.94 31.29 20.77
C VAL A 277 -28.03 32.09 21.48
#